data_96c3c9a8b2e6f61e64cb0bad471e06c8
#
_entry.id   96c3c9a8b2e6f61e64cb0bad471e06c8
#
_cell.length_a   1.000
_cell.length_b   1.000
_cell.length_c   1.000
_cell.angle_alpha   90.00
_cell.angle_beta   90.00
_cell.angle_gamma   90.00
#
_symmetry.space_group_name_H-M   'P 1'
#
loop_
_entity.id
_entity.type
_entity.pdbx_description
1 polymer ?
#
loop_
_entity_poly.entity_id
_entity_poly.type
_entity_poly.pdbx_seq_one_letter_code
_entity_poly.pdbx_strand_id
1 'polypeptide(L)'
;MKLKKILVPLMFIMFIAVAASTVSAQSEWVKLGEKDVDFKVDHDTIGAESKGHIREIHLRVANAPVRFRRVVLNYKDGEKREYEYLEDVQIGVDSRSITIEGDGHAIKTIDIWYETDSLGGKKAKVTVYGRS
;
A
#
# COMPACT_ATOMS: atom_id res chain seq x y z
N MET A 1 48.71 -46.64 -38.71
CA MET A 1 47.86 -46.53 -38.06
C MET A 1 47.24 -45.25 -37.72
N LYS A 2 46.07 -45.18 -37.59
CA LYS A 2 45.45 -43.92 -37.52
C LYS A 2 44.87 -43.65 -36.23
N LEU A 3 45.32 -42.61 -35.67
CA LEU A 3 44.70 -42.10 -34.50
C LEU A 3 43.42 -41.39 -34.85
N LYS A 4 42.39 -42.05 -34.52
CA LYS A 4 41.13 -41.37 -34.51
C LYS A 4 41.06 -40.44 -33.30
N LYS A 5 41.24 -39.24 -33.57
CA LYS A 5 40.85 -38.27 -32.61
C LYS A 5 39.34 -38.26 -32.54
N ILE A 6 38.86 -38.87 -31.53
CA ILE A 6 37.48 -38.65 -31.15
C ILE A 6 37.43 -37.29 -30.53
N LEU A 7 37.09 -36.34 -31.34
CA LEU A 7 36.59 -35.12 -30.81
C LEU A 7 35.28 -35.42 -30.15
N VAL A 8 35.35 -35.69 -28.90
CA VAL A 8 34.15 -35.57 -28.08
C VAL A 8 33.78 -34.10 -28.12
N PRO A 9 32.67 -33.77 -28.77
CA PRO A 9 32.19 -32.44 -28.63
C PRO A 9 31.93 -32.26 -27.16
N LEU A 10 32.70 -31.39 -26.56
CA LEU A 10 32.36 -30.90 -25.27
C LEU A 10 31.03 -30.24 -25.45
N MET A 11 29.99 -31.00 -25.19
CA MET A 11 28.69 -30.43 -25.04
C MET A 11 28.78 -29.58 -23.78
N PHE A 12 29.13 -28.34 -24.01
CA PHE A 12 28.91 -27.35 -23.02
C PHE A 12 27.41 -27.24 -22.88
N ILE A 13 26.85 -28.05 -22.01
CA ILE A 13 25.55 -27.78 -21.50
C ILE A 13 25.73 -26.54 -20.66
N MET A 14 25.56 -25.43 -21.33
CA MET A 14 25.41 -24.20 -20.62
C MET A 14 24.09 -24.34 -19.87
N PHE A 15 24.20 -24.84 -18.65
CA PHE A 15 23.16 -24.63 -17.68
C PHE A 15 23.13 -23.13 -17.43
N ILE A 16 22.36 -22.46 -18.24
CA ILE A 16 21.82 -21.20 -17.80
C ILE A 16 20.87 -21.59 -16.69
N ALA A 17 21.39 -21.67 -15.49
CA ALA A 17 20.57 -21.55 -14.35
C ALA A 17 19.92 -20.18 -14.47
N VAL A 18 18.79 -20.13 -15.13
CA VAL A 18 17.86 -19.06 -14.91
C VAL A 18 17.53 -19.23 -13.44
N ALA A 19 18.30 -18.56 -12.60
CA ALA A 19 17.84 -18.27 -11.29
C ALA A 19 16.52 -17.57 -11.52
N ALA A 20 15.45 -18.36 -11.45
CA ALA A 20 14.17 -17.80 -11.23
C ALA A 20 14.32 -17.04 -9.93
N SER A 21 14.72 -15.77 -10.05
CA SER A 21 14.49 -14.86 -8.95
C SER A 21 13.00 -14.96 -8.72
N THR A 22 12.62 -15.73 -7.73
CA THR A 22 11.33 -15.58 -7.13
C THR A 22 11.35 -14.19 -6.54
N VAL A 23 11.17 -13.20 -7.40
CA VAL A 23 10.66 -11.94 -6.96
C VAL A 23 9.32 -12.32 -6.40
N SER A 24 9.23 -12.41 -5.07
CA SER A 24 7.94 -12.40 -4.43
C SER A 24 7.29 -11.15 -4.98
N ALA A 25 6.37 -11.34 -5.91
CA ALA A 25 5.61 -10.26 -6.46
C ALA A 25 4.89 -9.64 -5.29
N GLN A 26 5.47 -8.57 -4.74
CA GLN A 26 4.74 -7.72 -3.82
C GLN A 26 3.53 -7.27 -4.59
N SER A 27 2.35 -7.56 -4.06
CA SER A 27 1.12 -7.09 -4.64
C SER A 27 1.21 -5.59 -4.84
N GLU A 28 0.73 -5.12 -5.97
CA GLU A 28 0.71 -3.71 -6.27
C GLU A 28 -0.21 -2.96 -5.31
N TRP A 29 0.14 -1.72 -5.04
CA TRP A 29 -0.73 -0.82 -4.31
C TRP A 29 -1.97 -0.52 -5.13
N VAL A 30 -3.13 -0.74 -4.54
CA VAL A 30 -4.41 -0.43 -5.15
C VAL A 30 -5.15 0.59 -4.32
N LYS A 31 -5.87 1.47 -4.99
CA LYS A 31 -6.72 2.44 -4.33
C LYS A 31 -7.90 1.72 -3.67
N LEU A 32 -8.05 1.90 -2.38
CA LEU A 32 -9.17 1.36 -1.61
C LEU A 32 -10.33 2.34 -1.53
N GLY A 33 -10.04 3.61 -1.39
CA GLY A 33 -11.06 4.65 -1.30
C GLY A 33 -10.44 6.03 -1.23
N GLU A 34 -11.27 7.04 -1.38
CA GLU A 34 -10.85 8.44 -1.26
C GLU A 34 -11.98 9.30 -0.74
N LYS A 35 -11.65 10.43 -0.16
CA LYS A 35 -12.60 11.41 0.32
C LYS A 35 -12.01 12.81 0.35
N ASP A 36 -12.81 13.78 -0.03
CA ASP A 36 -12.50 15.18 0.23
C ASP A 36 -12.75 15.47 1.70
N VAL A 37 -11.74 16.04 2.36
CA VAL A 37 -11.80 16.33 3.79
C VAL A 37 -11.88 17.84 3.99
N ASP A 38 -12.76 18.26 4.87
CA ASP A 38 -12.98 19.66 5.17
C ASP A 38 -12.07 20.10 6.31
N PHE A 39 -11.53 21.30 6.19
CA PHE A 39 -10.70 21.90 7.25
C PHE A 39 -11.47 22.19 8.56
N LYS A 40 -12.78 22.24 8.50
CA LYS A 40 -13.66 22.44 9.67
C LYS A 40 -14.00 21.18 10.44
N VAL A 41 -13.70 20.02 9.87
CA VAL A 41 -14.01 18.73 10.46
C VAL A 41 -12.69 18.02 10.70
N ASP A 42 -12.53 17.47 11.88
CA ASP A 42 -11.32 16.78 12.31
C ASP A 42 -11.41 15.25 12.19
N HIS A 43 -12.52 14.74 11.68
CA HIS A 43 -12.78 13.32 11.55
C HIS A 43 -13.64 13.02 10.31
N ASP A 44 -13.23 12.03 9.54
CA ASP A 44 -13.96 11.52 8.39
C ASP A 44 -13.86 10.01 8.29
N THR A 45 -14.86 9.44 7.62
CA THR A 45 -14.89 8.01 7.32
C THR A 45 -14.78 7.79 5.82
N ILE A 46 -13.80 6.98 5.41
CA ILE A 46 -13.57 6.63 4.02
C ILE A 46 -14.07 5.20 3.79
N GLY A 47 -15.00 5.03 2.85
CA GLY A 47 -15.40 3.70 2.40
C GLY A 47 -14.25 3.01 1.68
N ALA A 48 -14.03 1.75 1.98
CA ALA A 48 -13.00 0.96 1.33
C ALA A 48 -13.62 -0.17 0.51
N GLU A 49 -13.21 -0.27 -0.75
CA GLU A 49 -13.59 -1.38 -1.62
C GLU A 49 -12.48 -2.44 -1.62
N SER A 50 -12.26 -3.04 -0.45
CA SER A 50 -11.27 -4.09 -0.32
C SER A 50 -11.82 -5.41 -0.85
N LYS A 51 -11.22 -5.88 -1.94
CA LYS A 51 -11.47 -7.23 -2.48
C LYS A 51 -10.38 -8.16 -1.98
N GLY A 52 -10.58 -8.75 -0.79
CA GLY A 52 -9.63 -9.65 -0.19
C GLY A 52 -8.91 -9.05 1.02
N HIS A 53 -7.90 -9.75 1.49
CA HIS A 53 -7.18 -9.36 2.69
C HIS A 53 -6.08 -8.35 2.37
N ILE A 54 -6.13 -7.23 3.03
CA ILE A 54 -5.12 -6.17 2.94
C ILE A 54 -4.14 -6.33 4.10
N ARG A 55 -2.85 -6.28 3.80
CA ARG A 55 -1.78 -6.39 4.79
C ARG A 55 -1.08 -5.08 5.10
N GLU A 56 -1.10 -4.17 4.16
CA GLU A 56 -0.51 -2.84 4.33
C GLU A 56 -1.40 -1.78 3.73
N ILE A 57 -1.43 -0.62 4.36
CA ILE A 57 -2.06 0.59 3.81
C ILE A 57 -1.12 1.77 3.91
N HIS A 58 -1.27 2.73 3.03
CA HIS A 58 -0.73 4.07 3.18
C HIS A 58 -1.71 5.12 2.67
N LEU A 59 -1.45 6.36 3.00
CA LEU A 59 -2.29 7.49 2.63
C LEU A 59 -1.52 8.42 1.70
N ARG A 60 -2.24 9.04 0.79
CA ARG A 60 -1.74 10.12 -0.06
C ARG A 60 -2.73 11.26 -0.06
N VAL A 61 -2.23 12.48 -0.11
CA VAL A 61 -3.10 13.66 -0.12
C VAL A 61 -2.88 14.48 -1.38
N ALA A 62 -3.94 15.13 -1.82
CA ALA A 62 -3.94 16.09 -2.91
C ALA A 62 -4.59 17.39 -2.44
N ASN A 63 -4.29 18.49 -3.13
CA ASN A 63 -4.86 19.82 -2.95
C ASN A 63 -4.40 20.58 -1.70
N ALA A 64 -4.17 19.92 -0.58
CA ALA A 64 -3.62 20.51 0.64
C ALA A 64 -2.90 19.44 1.47
N PRO A 65 -1.87 19.81 2.25
CA PRO A 65 -1.23 18.89 3.18
C PRO A 65 -2.17 18.56 4.33
N VAL A 66 -2.02 17.37 4.91
CA VAL A 66 -2.84 16.89 6.02
C VAL A 66 -1.95 16.33 7.12
N ARG A 67 -2.23 16.72 8.35
CA ARG A 67 -1.67 16.12 9.55
C ARG A 67 -2.62 15.05 10.06
N PHE A 68 -2.23 13.81 9.97
CA PHE A 68 -2.98 12.72 10.54
C PHE A 68 -2.62 12.54 12.01
N ARG A 69 -3.60 12.15 12.81
CA ARG A 69 -3.44 11.86 14.24
C ARG A 69 -3.70 10.41 14.56
N ARG A 70 -4.76 9.87 13.98
CA ARG A 70 -5.23 8.53 14.28
C ARG A 70 -5.94 7.95 13.07
N VAL A 71 -5.80 6.64 12.91
CA VAL A 71 -6.50 5.87 11.88
C VAL A 71 -7.14 4.68 12.55
N VAL A 72 -8.41 4.43 12.27
CA VAL A 72 -9.12 3.24 12.72
C VAL A 72 -9.56 2.46 11.50
N LEU A 73 -9.15 1.19 11.44
CA LEU A 73 -9.58 0.27 10.40
C LEU A 73 -10.78 -0.51 10.91
N ASN A 74 -11.90 -0.41 10.19
CA ASN A 74 -13.08 -1.21 10.45
C ASN A 74 -13.12 -2.36 9.45
N TYR A 75 -13.01 -3.58 9.95
CA TYR A 75 -12.96 -4.78 9.13
C TYR A 75 -14.35 -5.29 8.78
N LYS A 76 -14.45 -6.04 7.69
CA LYS A 76 -15.74 -6.60 7.26
C LYS A 76 -16.31 -7.63 8.22
N ASP A 77 -15.50 -8.24 9.06
CA ASP A 77 -15.93 -9.19 10.09
C ASP A 77 -16.51 -8.51 11.35
N GLY A 78 -16.50 -7.18 11.40
CA GLY A 78 -16.97 -6.40 12.52
C GLY A 78 -15.92 -5.98 13.54
N GLU A 79 -14.71 -6.51 13.43
CA GLU A 79 -13.60 -6.08 14.27
C GLU A 79 -13.04 -4.74 13.79
N LYS A 80 -12.40 -4.04 14.68
CA LYS A 80 -11.72 -2.78 14.38
C LYS A 80 -10.37 -2.72 15.07
N ARG A 81 -9.45 -1.97 14.45
CA ARG A 81 -8.12 -1.74 14.97
C ARG A 81 -7.79 -0.27 14.91
N GLU A 82 -7.35 0.27 16.02
CA GLU A 82 -6.92 1.66 16.13
C GLU A 82 -5.40 1.75 16.04
N TYR A 83 -4.94 2.72 15.25
CA TYR A 83 -3.52 3.06 15.13
C TYR A 83 -3.33 4.52 15.49
N GLU A 84 -2.41 4.78 16.40
CA GLU A 84 -1.87 6.13 16.56
C GLU A 84 -1.02 6.44 15.33
N TYR A 85 -1.39 7.48 14.60
CA TYR A 85 -0.80 7.75 13.30
C TYR A 85 -0.48 9.24 13.17
N LEU A 86 0.64 9.63 13.77
CA LEU A 86 1.13 11.00 13.79
C LEU A 86 2.00 11.21 12.55
N GLU A 87 1.38 11.61 11.45
CA GLU A 87 2.05 11.83 10.17
C GLU A 87 1.62 13.13 9.53
N ASP A 88 2.61 13.95 9.16
CA ASP A 88 2.41 15.12 8.32
C ASP A 88 2.64 14.73 6.87
N VAL A 89 1.58 14.67 6.09
CA VAL A 89 1.64 14.22 4.69
C VAL A 89 1.55 15.42 3.76
N GLN A 90 2.58 15.60 2.95
CA GLN A 90 2.63 16.63 1.93
C GLN A 90 1.93 16.17 0.65
N ILE A 91 1.50 17.14 -0.17
CA ILE A 91 0.82 16.85 -1.44
C ILE A 91 1.67 15.95 -2.32
N GLY A 92 1.07 14.84 -2.77
CA GLY A 92 1.71 13.89 -3.69
C GLY A 92 2.75 12.97 -3.07
N VAL A 93 2.94 13.01 -1.77
CA VAL A 93 3.89 12.16 -1.05
C VAL A 93 3.14 11.03 -0.36
N ASP A 94 3.67 9.82 -0.44
CA ASP A 94 3.11 8.68 0.28
C ASP A 94 3.42 8.81 1.77
N SER A 95 2.43 8.54 2.60
CA SER A 95 2.62 8.47 4.03
C SER A 95 3.38 7.21 4.44
N ARG A 96 3.79 7.14 5.70
CA ARG A 96 4.28 5.91 6.29
C ARG A 96 3.21 4.81 6.17
N SER A 97 3.63 3.59 5.80
CA SER A 97 2.72 2.45 5.73
C SER A 97 2.32 1.95 7.11
N ILE A 98 1.07 1.53 7.23
CA ILE A 98 0.56 0.78 8.38
C ILE A 98 0.57 -0.69 8.00
N THR A 99 1.27 -1.51 8.78
CA THR A 99 1.25 -2.97 8.61
C THR A 99 0.15 -3.56 9.46
N ILE A 100 -0.75 -4.30 8.81
CA ILE A 100 -1.85 -5.00 9.48
C ILE A 100 -1.36 -6.35 9.94
N GLU A 101 -1.55 -6.66 11.21
CA GLU A 101 -1.08 -7.90 11.82
C GLU A 101 -1.77 -9.14 11.23
N GLY A 102 -1.07 -10.27 11.27
CA GLY A 102 -1.57 -11.56 10.82
C GLY A 102 -1.62 -11.69 9.30
N ASP A 103 -2.61 -12.40 8.81
CA ASP A 103 -2.82 -12.65 7.38
C ASP A 103 -3.54 -11.49 6.67
N GLY A 104 -3.66 -10.37 7.34
CA GLY A 104 -4.41 -9.22 6.86
C GLY A 104 -5.91 -9.36 7.08
N HIS A 105 -6.64 -8.33 6.71
CA HIS A 105 -8.09 -8.26 6.87
C HIS A 105 -8.75 -7.60 5.67
N ALA A 106 -9.98 -8.00 5.41
CA ALA A 106 -10.83 -7.26 4.47
C ALA A 106 -11.36 -6.00 5.17
N ILE A 107 -11.09 -4.85 4.58
CA ILE A 107 -11.42 -3.55 5.17
C ILE A 107 -12.77 -3.07 4.65
N LYS A 108 -13.64 -2.65 5.56
CA LYS A 108 -14.93 -2.07 5.22
C LYS A 108 -14.87 -0.55 5.12
N THR A 109 -14.36 0.10 6.16
CA THR A 109 -14.20 1.55 6.23
C THR A 109 -12.93 1.92 6.98
N ILE A 110 -12.49 3.14 6.76
CA ILE A 110 -11.32 3.70 7.43
C ILE A 110 -11.73 5.04 8.02
N ASP A 111 -11.64 5.14 9.33
CA ASP A 111 -11.85 6.41 10.03
C ASP A 111 -10.52 7.10 10.18
N ILE A 112 -10.48 8.37 9.85
CA ILE A 112 -9.29 9.21 9.98
C ILE A 112 -9.57 10.41 10.88
N TRP A 113 -8.64 10.68 11.78
CA TRP A 113 -8.58 11.93 12.56
C TRP A 113 -7.41 12.74 12.06
N TYR A 114 -7.66 14.00 11.76
CA TYR A 114 -6.70 14.82 11.06
C TYR A 114 -6.85 16.32 11.36
N GLU A 115 -5.83 17.07 11.01
CA GLU A 115 -5.86 18.53 10.88
C GLU A 115 -5.40 18.90 9.48
N THR A 116 -6.08 19.83 8.87
CA THR A 116 -5.66 20.36 7.58
C THR A 116 -5.79 21.87 7.58
N ASP A 117 -4.77 22.52 7.07
CA ASP A 117 -4.80 23.95 6.80
C ASP A 117 -5.30 24.16 5.37
N SER A 118 -6.44 24.82 5.22
CA SER A 118 -6.94 25.08 3.88
C SER A 118 -6.09 26.15 3.20
N LEU A 119 -5.28 25.72 2.26
CA LEU A 119 -4.55 26.60 1.37
C LEU A 119 -5.46 27.06 0.25
N GLY A 120 -5.98 28.29 0.33
CA GLY A 120 -6.79 28.88 -0.75
C GLY A 120 -8.18 28.31 -0.90
N GLY A 121 -8.79 27.78 0.16
CA GLY A 121 -10.17 27.29 0.16
C GLY A 121 -10.40 25.95 -0.53
N LYS A 122 -9.34 25.26 -0.94
CA LYS A 122 -9.45 23.92 -1.52
C LYS A 122 -9.48 22.87 -0.43
N LYS A 123 -10.43 21.95 -0.55
CA LYS A 123 -10.47 20.78 0.32
C LYS A 123 -9.33 19.83 -0.02
N ALA A 124 -8.66 19.29 0.99
CA ALA A 124 -7.72 18.23 0.79
C ALA A 124 -8.46 16.95 0.35
N LYS A 125 -7.85 16.20 -0.54
CA LYS A 125 -8.34 14.88 -0.93
C LYS A 125 -7.43 13.82 -0.32
N VAL A 126 -7.99 12.94 0.49
CA VAL A 126 -7.27 11.82 1.08
C VAL A 126 -7.59 10.56 0.31
N THR A 127 -6.57 9.88 -0.17
CA THR A 127 -6.69 8.60 -0.86
C THR A 127 -5.99 7.52 -0.04
N VAL A 128 -6.67 6.41 0.17
CA VAL A 128 -6.11 5.25 0.87
C VAL A 128 -5.72 4.21 -0.15
N TYR A 129 -4.48 3.77 -0.08
CA TYR A 129 -3.95 2.67 -0.87
C TYR A 129 -3.68 1.47 0.03
N GLY A 130 -3.93 0.30 -0.50
CA GLY A 130 -3.64 -0.95 0.19
C GLY A 130 -3.02 -1.99 -0.72
N ARG A 131 -2.39 -2.98 -0.11
CA ARG A 131 -1.88 -4.16 -0.81
C ARG A 131 -1.97 -5.41 0.07
N SER A 132 -2.11 -6.52 -0.58
CA SER A 132 -2.13 -7.84 0.08
C SER A 132 -0.75 -8.38 0.35
#